data_7e3dab04b371f7c85169c4eb3d2ddf42
#
_entry.id   7e3dab04b371f7c85169c4eb3d2ddf42
#
_cell.length_a   1.000
_cell.length_b   1.000
_cell.length_c   1.000
_cell.angle_alpha   90.00
_cell.angle_beta   90.00
_cell.angle_gamma   90.00
#
_symmetry.space_group_name_H-M   'P 1'
#
loop_
_entity.id
_entity.type
_entity.pdbx_description
1 polymer ?
#
loop_
_entity_poly.entity_id
_entity_poly.type
_entity_poly.pdbx_seq_one_letter_code
_entity_poly.pdbx_strand_id
1 'polypeptide(L)'
;MLKVLQQIPPENGHILHCYSAGSQFLDDFIQTGALISIAGNVTFKNNSSNVKEAATRVPASRLLVETDSPYLAPAPKRGRINTPNFIVYTYTEVARLRGIDVEDLAEQVRKNFSGLFSN
;
A
#
# COMPACT_ATOMS: atom_id res chain seq x y z
N MET A 1 -9.85 12.78 -9.24
CA MET A 1 -10.16 12.10 -7.95
C MET A 1 -9.74 12.94 -6.74
N LEU A 2 -8.51 13.40 -6.67
CA LEU A 2 -8.02 14.18 -5.51
C LEU A 2 -8.91 15.39 -5.17
N LYS A 3 -9.28 16.18 -6.15
CA LYS A 3 -10.16 17.34 -5.94
C LYS A 3 -11.51 16.96 -5.32
N VAL A 4 -12.08 15.82 -5.74
CA VAL A 4 -13.35 15.33 -5.18
C VAL A 4 -13.18 14.96 -3.72
N LEU A 5 -12.09 14.25 -3.37
CA LEU A 5 -11.80 13.86 -1.98
C LEU A 5 -11.56 15.08 -1.07
N GLN A 6 -10.96 16.13 -1.62
CA GLN A 6 -10.72 17.37 -0.87
C GLN A 6 -12.01 18.15 -0.62
N GLN A 7 -12.95 18.13 -1.58
CA GLN A 7 -14.23 18.85 -1.49
C GLN A 7 -15.29 18.07 -0.71
N ILE A 8 -15.31 16.75 -0.87
CA ILE A 8 -16.30 15.87 -0.24
C ILE A 8 -15.54 14.71 0.40
N PRO A 9 -14.89 14.94 1.55
CA PRO A 9 -14.14 13.87 2.22
C PRO A 9 -15.08 12.76 2.71
N PRO A 10 -14.73 11.49 2.50
CA PRO A 10 -15.51 10.37 3.03
C PRO A 10 -15.54 10.40 4.56
N GLU A 11 -16.74 10.26 5.14
CA GLU A 11 -16.95 10.35 6.60
C GLU A 11 -16.21 9.26 7.38
N ASN A 12 -16.11 8.06 6.81
CA ASN A 12 -15.57 6.87 7.49
C ASN A 12 -14.16 6.49 7.02
N GLY A 13 -13.46 7.43 6.38
CA GLY A 13 -12.15 7.16 5.81
C GLY A 13 -12.22 6.47 4.45
N HIS A 14 -11.07 6.24 3.84
CA HIS A 14 -10.99 5.62 2.53
C HIS A 14 -9.60 5.02 2.28
N ILE A 15 -9.54 4.12 1.32
CA ILE A 15 -8.32 3.42 0.92
C ILE A 15 -8.04 3.74 -0.54
N LEU A 16 -6.81 4.17 -0.84
CA LEU A 16 -6.30 4.19 -2.20
C LEU A 16 -5.63 2.85 -2.48
N HIS A 17 -6.37 1.99 -3.13
CA HIS A 17 -5.91 0.64 -3.39
C HIS A 17 -4.92 0.61 -4.56
N CYS A 18 -3.95 -0.29 -4.51
CA CYS A 18 -2.92 -0.49 -5.54
C CYS A 18 -2.24 0.83 -5.94
N TYR A 19 -1.78 1.60 -4.94
CA TYR A 19 -1.22 2.93 -5.18
C TYR A 19 0.03 2.85 -6.06
N SER A 20 -0.01 3.57 -7.18
CA SER A 20 1.12 3.66 -8.11
C SER A 20 1.30 5.05 -8.72
N ALA A 21 0.56 6.03 -8.22
CA ALA A 21 0.72 7.43 -8.63
C ALA A 21 2.06 7.98 -8.13
N GLY A 22 2.52 9.06 -8.76
CA GLY A 22 3.78 9.68 -8.38
C GLY A 22 3.77 10.25 -6.96
N SER A 23 4.97 10.39 -6.39
CA SER A 23 5.16 10.91 -5.04
C SER A 23 4.63 12.34 -4.87
N GLN A 24 4.55 13.10 -5.94
CA GLN A 24 4.03 14.47 -5.91
C GLN A 24 2.56 14.54 -5.44
N PHE A 25 1.81 13.44 -5.56
CA PHE A 25 0.41 13.37 -5.11
C PHE A 25 0.25 12.69 -3.75
N LEU A 26 1.29 12.03 -3.26
CA LEU A 26 1.20 11.19 -2.06
C LEU A 26 0.75 11.99 -0.84
N ASP A 27 1.41 13.10 -0.57
CA ASP A 27 1.13 13.94 0.59
C ASP A 27 -0.29 14.51 0.53
N ASP A 28 -0.72 14.91 -0.65
CA ASP A 28 -2.08 15.45 -0.86
C ASP A 28 -3.15 14.39 -0.55
N PHE A 29 -2.94 13.16 -1.00
CA PHE A 29 -3.87 12.07 -0.69
C PHE A 29 -3.86 11.72 0.80
N ILE A 30 -2.70 11.72 1.43
CA ILE A 30 -2.59 11.46 2.88
C ILE A 30 -3.35 12.53 3.67
N GLN A 31 -3.28 13.79 3.25
CA GLN A 31 -4.02 14.88 3.88
C GLN A 31 -5.54 14.72 3.80
N THR A 32 -6.05 13.98 2.84
CA THR A 32 -7.48 13.64 2.77
C THR A 32 -7.91 12.58 3.79
N GLY A 33 -6.98 12.02 4.55
CA GLY A 33 -7.25 10.92 5.49
C GLY A 33 -7.12 9.54 4.87
N ALA A 34 -6.59 9.43 3.66
CA ALA A 34 -6.45 8.16 2.95
C ALA A 34 -5.47 7.21 3.64
N LEU A 35 -5.80 5.93 3.63
CA LEU A 35 -4.84 4.85 3.76
C LEU A 35 -4.31 4.50 2.37
N ILE A 36 -3.02 4.24 2.29
CA ILE A 36 -2.31 3.96 1.04
C ILE A 36 -1.97 2.48 1.00
N SER A 37 -2.53 1.76 0.05
CA SER A 37 -2.36 0.30 -0.04
C SER A 37 -1.36 -0.05 -1.14
N ILE A 38 -0.36 -0.86 -0.78
CA ILE A 38 0.75 -1.27 -1.64
C ILE A 38 0.54 -2.72 -2.07
N ALA A 39 0.59 -2.95 -3.37
CA ALA A 39 0.41 -4.27 -3.97
C ALA A 39 1.74 -4.88 -4.44
N GLY A 40 1.68 -6.07 -5.03
CA GLY A 40 2.83 -6.85 -5.44
C GLY A 40 3.76 -6.19 -6.46
N ASN A 41 3.27 -5.18 -7.17
CA ASN A 41 4.09 -4.43 -8.13
C ASN A 41 5.27 -3.70 -7.47
N VAL A 42 5.28 -3.53 -6.14
CA VAL A 42 6.42 -3.00 -5.40
C VAL A 42 7.66 -3.88 -5.54
N THR A 43 7.48 -5.17 -5.83
CA THR A 43 8.59 -6.13 -6.03
C THR A 43 9.16 -6.10 -7.45
N PHE A 44 8.54 -5.37 -8.38
CA PHE A 44 8.92 -5.41 -9.79
C PHE A 44 10.25 -4.70 -10.03
N LYS A 45 11.01 -5.17 -11.01
CA LYS A 45 12.28 -4.55 -11.41
C LYS A 45 12.05 -3.27 -12.21
N ASN A 46 11.03 -3.27 -13.08
CA ASN A 46 10.74 -2.19 -14.01
C ASN A 46 9.42 -1.51 -13.65
N ASN A 47 9.30 -0.21 -13.96
CA ASN A 47 8.09 0.59 -13.79
C ASN A 47 7.53 0.55 -12.36
N SER A 48 8.41 0.47 -11.36
CA SER A 48 8.03 0.37 -9.96
C SER A 48 8.59 1.48 -9.07
N SER A 49 9.25 2.49 -9.64
CA SER A 49 9.87 3.57 -8.86
C SER A 49 8.84 4.34 -8.03
N ASN A 50 7.67 4.64 -8.60
CA ASN A 50 6.61 5.36 -7.89
C ASN A 50 6.07 4.58 -6.70
N VAL A 51 5.76 3.29 -6.89
CA VAL A 51 5.22 2.46 -5.81
C VAL A 51 6.28 2.20 -4.74
N LYS A 52 7.54 2.02 -5.11
CA LYS A 52 8.65 1.85 -4.15
C LYS A 52 8.85 3.11 -3.32
N GLU A 53 8.82 4.27 -3.95
CA GLU A 53 8.92 5.53 -3.24
C GLU A 53 7.75 5.73 -2.27
N ALA A 54 6.52 5.46 -2.72
CA ALA A 54 5.35 5.52 -1.87
C ALA A 54 5.48 4.56 -0.68
N ALA A 55 5.88 3.31 -0.93
CA ALA A 55 6.07 2.31 0.12
C ALA A 55 7.10 2.75 1.17
N THR A 56 8.11 3.51 0.76
CA THR A 56 9.14 4.04 1.66
C THR A 56 8.66 5.25 2.45
N ARG A 57 7.91 6.16 1.81
CA ARG A 57 7.58 7.48 2.36
C ARG A 57 6.25 7.55 3.10
N VAL A 58 5.29 6.68 2.80
CA VAL A 58 3.98 6.75 3.46
C VAL A 58 4.14 6.59 4.98
N PRO A 59 3.48 7.43 5.80
CA PRO A 59 3.56 7.26 7.25
C PRO A 59 3.08 5.89 7.70
N ALA A 60 3.73 5.33 8.71
CA ALA A 60 3.41 3.98 9.22
C ALA A 60 1.92 3.82 9.53
N SER A 61 1.28 4.87 10.07
CA SER A 61 -0.14 4.86 10.43
C SER A 61 -1.10 4.92 9.23
N ARG A 62 -0.58 5.08 8.01
CA ARG A 62 -1.38 5.21 6.78
C ARG A 62 -1.12 4.12 5.76
N LEU A 63 -0.33 3.11 6.12
CA LEU A 63 0.12 2.07 5.21
C LEU A 63 -0.75 0.83 5.30
N LEU A 64 -1.15 0.31 4.16
CA LEU A 64 -1.74 -1.03 3.99
C LEU A 64 -0.95 -1.81 2.95
N VAL A 65 -1.10 -3.12 2.99
CA VAL A 65 -0.50 -4.05 2.02
C VAL A 65 -1.60 -4.97 1.50
N GLU A 66 -1.62 -5.19 0.19
CA GLU A 66 -2.65 -5.98 -0.49
C GLU A 66 -2.06 -6.94 -1.52
N THR A 67 -2.88 -7.85 -2.03
CA THR A 67 -2.49 -8.78 -3.10
C THR A 67 -2.87 -8.30 -4.49
N ASP A 68 -4.04 -7.73 -4.64
CA ASP A 68 -4.71 -7.49 -5.93
C ASP A 68 -4.91 -8.78 -6.74
N SER A 69 -5.03 -9.94 -6.03
CA SER A 69 -5.26 -11.24 -6.69
C SER A 69 -6.50 -11.18 -7.61
N PRO A 70 -6.45 -11.82 -8.78
CA PRO A 70 -5.41 -12.70 -9.31
C PRO A 70 -4.29 -11.97 -10.06
N TYR A 71 -4.24 -10.65 -10.00
CA TYR A 71 -3.29 -9.81 -10.71
C TYR A 71 -2.06 -9.51 -9.87
N LEU A 72 -1.03 -8.92 -10.49
CA LEU A 72 0.16 -8.37 -9.85
C LEU A 72 0.92 -9.38 -8.97
N ALA A 73 1.07 -10.63 -9.45
CA ALA A 73 1.87 -11.62 -8.74
C ALA A 73 3.26 -11.05 -8.42
N PRO A 74 3.67 -11.01 -7.13
CA PRO A 74 4.97 -10.44 -6.75
C PRO A 74 6.13 -11.32 -7.21
N ALA A 75 7.32 -10.72 -7.36
CA ALA A 75 8.52 -11.51 -7.51
C ALA A 75 8.76 -12.35 -6.22
N PRO A 76 9.18 -13.63 -6.29
CA PRO A 76 9.62 -14.35 -7.48
C PRO A 76 8.51 -15.07 -8.26
N LYS A 77 7.24 -14.76 -7.99
CA LYS A 77 6.07 -15.45 -8.59
C LYS A 77 5.53 -14.75 -9.85
N ARG A 78 6.29 -13.86 -10.43
CA ARG A 78 5.92 -13.19 -11.68
C ARG A 78 5.58 -14.19 -12.78
N GLY A 79 4.51 -13.89 -13.55
CA GLY A 79 4.02 -14.76 -14.61
C GLY A 79 3.05 -15.85 -14.16
N ARG A 80 2.81 -15.95 -12.85
CA ARG A 80 1.81 -16.87 -12.26
C ARG A 80 0.54 -16.11 -11.90
N ILE A 81 -0.55 -16.86 -11.70
CA ILE A 81 -1.78 -16.30 -11.13
C ILE A 81 -1.49 -15.97 -9.67
N ASN A 82 -1.73 -14.71 -9.28
CA ASN A 82 -1.53 -14.29 -7.90
C ASN A 82 -2.59 -14.91 -6.98
N THR A 83 -2.15 -15.29 -5.79
CA THR A 83 -3.03 -15.86 -4.75
C THR A 83 -2.76 -15.14 -3.43
N PRO A 84 -3.71 -15.14 -2.47
CA PRO A 84 -3.54 -14.42 -1.21
C PRO A 84 -2.28 -14.79 -0.43
N ASN A 85 -1.84 -16.04 -0.50
CA ASN A 85 -0.63 -16.47 0.23
C ASN A 85 0.68 -15.88 -0.33
N PHE A 86 0.68 -15.34 -1.56
CA PHE A 86 1.86 -14.66 -2.10
C PHE A 86 2.08 -13.26 -1.49
N ILE A 87 1.17 -12.79 -0.65
CA ILE A 87 1.31 -11.49 0.03
C ILE A 87 2.58 -11.40 0.86
N VAL A 88 3.14 -12.52 1.30
CA VAL A 88 4.39 -12.55 2.07
C VAL A 88 5.56 -11.90 1.32
N TYR A 89 5.59 -12.03 0.00
CA TYR A 89 6.64 -11.42 -0.81
C TYR A 89 6.50 -9.89 -0.86
N THR A 90 5.26 -9.40 -0.92
CA THR A 90 4.98 -7.97 -0.87
C THR A 90 5.35 -7.39 0.49
N TYR A 91 4.96 -8.03 1.58
CA TYR A 91 5.35 -7.63 2.94
C TYR A 91 6.87 -7.59 3.11
N THR A 92 7.56 -8.63 2.63
CA THR A 92 9.02 -8.71 2.72
C THR A 92 9.69 -7.54 2.02
N GLU A 93 9.24 -7.19 0.82
CA GLU A 93 9.82 -6.07 0.07
C GLU A 93 9.51 -4.72 0.72
N VAL A 94 8.29 -4.50 1.16
CA VAL A 94 7.91 -3.25 1.85
C VAL A 94 8.71 -3.09 3.15
N ALA A 95 8.86 -4.15 3.93
CA ALA A 95 9.66 -4.14 5.16
C ALA A 95 11.13 -3.82 4.85
N ARG A 96 11.68 -4.42 3.80
CA ARG A 96 13.05 -4.14 3.35
C ARG A 96 13.24 -2.68 2.97
N LEU A 97 12.32 -2.12 2.18
CA LEU A 97 12.36 -0.72 1.75
C LEU A 97 12.28 0.24 2.93
N ARG A 98 11.52 -0.11 3.95
CA ARG A 98 11.33 0.71 5.15
C ARG A 98 12.38 0.46 6.24
N GLY A 99 13.20 -0.58 6.11
CA GLY A 99 14.23 -0.92 7.10
C GLY A 99 13.66 -1.41 8.42
N ILE A 100 12.54 -2.13 8.40
CA ILE A 100 11.87 -2.67 9.59
C ILE A 100 11.65 -4.18 9.44
N ASP A 101 11.36 -4.85 10.57
CA ASP A 101 11.00 -6.27 10.55
C ASP A 101 9.62 -6.50 9.95
N VAL A 102 9.45 -7.65 9.27
CA VAL A 102 8.18 -8.03 8.65
C VAL A 102 7.06 -8.14 9.69
N GLU A 103 7.36 -8.66 10.87
CA GLU A 103 6.40 -8.80 11.96
C GLU A 103 5.90 -7.44 12.45
N ASP A 104 6.80 -6.47 12.59
CA ASP A 104 6.45 -5.10 12.99
C ASP A 104 5.58 -4.43 11.93
N LEU A 105 5.92 -4.63 10.66
CA LEU A 105 5.10 -4.14 9.55
C LEU A 105 3.71 -4.76 9.58
N ALA A 106 3.63 -6.07 9.73
CA ALA A 106 2.34 -6.79 9.75
C ALA A 106 1.45 -6.29 10.89
N GLU A 107 2.01 -6.08 12.08
CA GLU A 107 1.26 -5.55 13.22
C GLU A 107 0.78 -4.12 12.97
N GLN A 108 1.61 -3.28 12.39
CA GLN A 108 1.23 -1.91 12.04
C GLN A 108 0.09 -1.88 11.02
N VAL A 109 0.18 -2.71 9.97
CA VAL A 109 -0.87 -2.81 8.94
C VAL A 109 -2.17 -3.31 9.57
N ARG A 110 -2.10 -4.32 10.45
CA ARG A 110 -3.26 -4.82 11.19
C ARG A 110 -3.95 -3.70 11.97
N LYS A 111 -3.19 -2.90 12.70
CA LYS A 111 -3.71 -1.74 13.45
C LYS A 111 -4.37 -0.73 12.53
N ASN A 112 -3.74 -0.41 11.41
CA ASN A 112 -4.26 0.57 10.46
C ASN A 112 -5.61 0.10 9.87
N PHE A 113 -5.67 -1.16 9.47
CA PHE A 113 -6.89 -1.75 8.92
C PHE A 113 -8.00 -1.79 9.97
N SER A 114 -7.71 -2.25 11.18
CA SER A 114 -8.69 -2.31 12.27
C SER A 114 -9.21 -0.92 12.62
N GLY A 115 -8.33 0.10 12.62
CA GLY A 115 -8.70 1.47 12.91
C GLY A 115 -9.70 2.07 11.91
N LEU A 116 -9.68 1.62 10.65
CA LEU A 116 -10.61 2.07 9.62
C LEU A 116 -12.06 1.67 9.94
N PHE A 117 -12.25 0.55 10.62
CA PHE A 117 -13.56 0.00 10.96
C PHE A 117 -13.96 0.23 12.43
N SER A 118 -13.13 0.91 13.20
CA SER A 118 -13.41 1.25 14.59
C SER A 118 -14.10 2.62 14.66
N ASN A 119 -15.18 2.69 15.38
CA ASN A 119 -15.86 3.95 15.66
C ASN A 119 -15.69 4.34 17.13
#